data_b43ac60d427ae20e371ac82bb7e0bbca
#
_entry.id   b43ac60d427ae20e371ac82bb7e0bbca
#
_cell.length_a   1.000
_cell.length_b   1.000
_cell.length_c   1.000
_cell.angle_alpha   90.00
_cell.angle_beta   90.00
_cell.angle_gamma   90.00
#
_symmetry.space_group_name_H-M   'P 1'
#
loop_
_entity.id
_entity.type
_entity.pdbx_description
1 polymer ?
#
loop_
_entity_poly.entity_id
_entity_poly.type
_entity_poly.pdbx_seq_one_letter_code
_entity_poly.pdbx_strand_id
1 'polypeptide(L)'
;MIMKNQFKAHPWHGIPIGDAAPERVTAFIEIVPTDTVKYEIDKETGYLKIDRPQQFSNVLPALYGFVPQTYCGEQTARLAAERSGQIVERGDGDPLDICVLTERDITHGDITLQAIPIGGFRLLDRGEADDKIIAVLKGDAMFGQYQELADLPPAVVKRLRHYFLTYKNLPDEPALITLATIYGRDEAREVIQTAMNDYAMLT
;
A
#
# COMPACT_ATOMS: atom_id res chain seq x y z
N MET A 1 2.12 -3.96 -37.85
CA MET A 1 1.92 -4.81 -36.66
C MET A 1 3.01 -4.41 -35.65
N ILE A 2 2.66 -3.58 -34.68
CA ILE A 2 3.63 -3.13 -33.65
C ILE A 2 3.87 -4.34 -32.76
N MET A 3 5.11 -4.84 -32.72
CA MET A 3 5.51 -5.84 -31.75
C MET A 3 5.37 -5.22 -30.36
N LYS A 4 4.24 -5.48 -29.69
CA LYS A 4 4.05 -5.14 -28.29
C LYS A 4 5.10 -5.90 -27.49
N ASN A 5 5.76 -5.19 -26.60
CA ASN A 5 6.86 -5.59 -25.74
C ASN A 5 6.96 -7.09 -25.50
N GLN A 6 8.06 -7.68 -25.95
CA GLN A 6 8.38 -9.10 -25.70
C GLN A 6 8.89 -9.35 -24.28
N PHE A 7 8.91 -8.31 -23.44
CA PHE A 7 9.48 -8.34 -22.09
C PHE A 7 8.41 -8.06 -21.06
N LYS A 8 8.56 -8.62 -19.87
CA LYS A 8 7.73 -8.30 -18.69
C LYS A 8 7.91 -6.81 -18.39
N ALA A 9 6.81 -6.09 -18.25
CA ALA A 9 6.84 -4.69 -17.83
C ALA A 9 7.39 -4.58 -16.41
N HIS A 10 8.17 -3.52 -16.15
CA HIS A 10 8.61 -3.21 -14.80
C HIS A 10 7.38 -2.95 -13.91
N PRO A 11 7.23 -3.63 -12.76
CA PRO A 11 6.01 -3.54 -11.95
C PRO A 11 5.66 -2.12 -11.52
N TRP A 12 6.64 -1.31 -11.16
CA TRP A 12 6.43 0.08 -10.74
C TRP A 12 6.21 1.02 -11.92
N HIS A 13 7.08 0.96 -12.93
CA HIS A 13 7.13 1.98 -13.99
C HIS A 13 6.37 1.58 -15.26
N GLY A 14 6.30 0.29 -15.55
CA GLY A 14 5.78 -0.23 -16.82
C GLY A 14 4.34 -0.74 -16.77
N ILE A 15 3.77 -0.91 -15.57
CA ILE A 15 2.36 -1.29 -15.40
C ILE A 15 1.54 -0.01 -15.21
N PRO A 16 0.48 0.21 -16.01
CA PRO A 16 -0.36 1.40 -15.82
C PRO A 16 -1.19 1.30 -14.52
N ILE A 17 -1.31 2.41 -13.81
CA ILE A 17 -2.18 2.52 -12.62
C ILE A 17 -3.64 2.23 -12.94
N GLY A 18 -4.08 2.48 -14.16
CA GLY A 18 -5.43 2.27 -14.66
C GLY A 18 -6.18 3.56 -14.93
N ASP A 19 -7.06 3.52 -15.97
CA ASP A 19 -7.79 4.72 -16.45
C ASP A 19 -8.83 5.27 -15.46
N ALA A 20 -9.18 4.49 -14.45
CA ALA A 20 -10.14 4.88 -13.42
C ALA A 20 -9.47 5.27 -12.10
N ALA A 21 -8.16 5.53 -12.09
CA ALA A 21 -7.48 6.07 -10.91
C ALA A 21 -7.95 7.51 -10.64
N PRO A 22 -8.09 7.91 -9.37
CA PRO A 22 -7.82 7.17 -8.13
C PRO A 22 -8.98 6.32 -7.60
N GLU A 23 -10.16 6.28 -8.27
CA GLU A 23 -11.36 5.55 -7.81
C GLU A 23 -11.17 4.03 -7.82
N ARG A 24 -10.40 3.54 -8.78
CA ARG A 24 -10.01 2.15 -8.93
C ARG A 24 -8.60 2.12 -9.51
N VAL A 25 -7.73 1.38 -8.85
CA VAL A 25 -6.32 1.31 -9.22
C VAL A 25 -5.90 -0.12 -9.52
N THR A 26 -4.86 -0.24 -10.33
CA THR A 26 -4.07 -1.47 -10.40
C THR A 26 -3.22 -1.53 -9.14
N ALA A 27 -3.20 -2.68 -8.47
CA ALA A 27 -2.24 -2.98 -7.42
C ALA A 27 -1.30 -4.09 -7.90
N PHE A 28 -0.02 -3.96 -7.62
CA PHE A 28 0.96 -5.02 -7.75
C PHE A 28 1.18 -5.63 -6.37
N ILE A 29 0.95 -6.94 -6.24
CA ILE A 29 1.02 -7.65 -4.96
C ILE A 29 2.38 -8.32 -4.82
N GLU A 30 3.08 -7.97 -3.77
CA GLU A 30 4.39 -8.51 -3.40
C GLU A 30 4.29 -9.61 -2.36
N ILE A 31 3.37 -9.46 -1.39
CA ILE A 31 3.24 -10.31 -0.22
C ILE A 31 1.80 -10.78 -0.08
N VAL A 32 1.63 -12.06 0.23
CA VAL A 32 0.34 -12.67 0.54
C VAL A 32 0.30 -13.18 1.99
N PRO A 33 -0.89 -13.41 2.57
CA PRO A 33 -1.03 -13.80 3.99
C PRO A 33 -0.30 -15.10 4.39
N THR A 34 0.10 -15.92 3.42
CA THR A 34 0.86 -17.16 3.68
C THR A 34 2.37 -16.99 3.68
N ASP A 35 2.87 -15.80 3.31
CA ASP A 35 4.30 -15.56 3.24
C ASP A 35 4.93 -15.40 4.62
N THR A 36 6.04 -16.07 4.82
CA THR A 36 6.89 -15.99 6.02
C THR A 36 8.12 -15.10 5.84
N VAL A 37 8.24 -14.48 4.66
CA VAL A 37 9.28 -13.52 4.31
C VAL A 37 8.63 -12.25 3.77
N LYS A 38 9.31 -11.11 3.95
CA LYS A 38 8.96 -9.89 3.25
C LYS A 38 9.60 -9.92 1.87
N TYR A 39 8.76 -9.90 0.84
CA TYR A 39 9.18 -9.63 -0.54
C TYR A 39 9.06 -8.15 -0.85
N GLU A 40 9.91 -7.67 -1.72
CA GLU A 40 9.94 -6.30 -2.22
C GLU A 40 10.47 -6.30 -3.64
N ILE A 41 9.99 -5.43 -4.50
CA ILE A 41 10.60 -5.28 -5.82
C ILE A 41 12.01 -4.68 -5.67
N ASP A 42 12.93 -5.19 -6.45
CA ASP A 42 14.14 -4.47 -6.76
C ASP A 42 13.79 -3.29 -7.68
N LYS A 43 14.03 -2.07 -7.20
CA LYS A 43 13.58 -0.84 -7.88
C LYS A 43 14.24 -0.61 -9.23
N GLU A 44 15.40 -1.20 -9.48
CA GLU A 44 16.13 -1.08 -10.72
C GLU A 44 15.67 -2.11 -11.76
N THR A 45 15.47 -3.35 -11.33
CA THR A 45 15.18 -4.47 -12.23
C THR A 45 13.70 -4.84 -12.29
N GLY A 46 12.92 -4.49 -11.28
CA GLY A 46 11.51 -4.87 -11.14
C GLY A 46 11.27 -6.33 -10.75
N TYR A 47 12.31 -7.11 -10.46
CA TYR A 47 12.12 -8.46 -9.93
C TYR A 47 11.81 -8.43 -8.45
N LEU A 48 10.95 -9.36 -7.99
CA LEU A 48 10.80 -9.59 -6.56
C LEU A 48 12.09 -10.16 -5.96
N LYS A 49 12.52 -9.57 -4.87
CA LYS A 49 13.62 -10.05 -4.03
C LYS A 49 13.12 -10.30 -2.61
N ILE A 50 13.81 -11.12 -1.87
CA ILE A 50 13.61 -11.25 -0.42
C ILE A 50 14.30 -10.05 0.23
N ASP A 51 13.50 -9.18 0.88
CA ASP A 51 14.03 -8.11 1.72
C ASP A 51 14.55 -8.71 3.05
N ARG A 52 13.68 -9.41 3.76
CA ARG A 52 14.04 -10.10 5.01
C ARG A 52 13.02 -11.20 5.36
N PRO A 53 13.37 -12.15 6.23
CA PRO A 53 12.38 -12.98 6.90
C PRO A 53 11.40 -12.12 7.71
N GLN A 54 10.13 -12.52 7.79
CA GLN A 54 9.18 -11.89 8.70
C GLN A 54 9.67 -12.04 10.14
N GLN A 55 9.59 -10.95 10.89
CA GLN A 55 10.01 -10.95 12.28
C GLN A 55 8.85 -11.35 13.18
N PHE A 56 9.20 -11.98 14.29
CA PHE A 56 8.24 -12.38 15.33
C PHE A 56 7.14 -13.31 14.82
N SER A 57 5.95 -13.24 15.43
CA SER A 57 4.75 -14.01 15.06
C SER A 57 3.77 -13.22 14.18
N ASN A 58 4.21 -12.09 13.63
CA ASN A 58 3.36 -11.27 12.79
C ASN A 58 3.11 -11.93 11.43
N VAL A 59 1.83 -12.00 11.07
CA VAL A 59 1.36 -12.49 9.77
C VAL A 59 0.57 -11.36 9.13
N LEU A 60 0.91 -11.02 7.91
CA LEU A 60 0.20 -9.99 7.16
C LEU A 60 -1.26 -10.39 6.96
N PRO A 61 -2.23 -9.55 7.36
CA PRO A 61 -3.64 -9.97 7.35
C PRO A 61 -4.39 -9.74 6.03
N ALA A 62 -3.71 -9.30 4.98
CA ALA A 62 -4.28 -8.97 3.67
C ALA A 62 -3.24 -9.17 2.57
N LEU A 63 -3.64 -9.07 1.32
CA LEU A 63 -2.69 -8.93 0.21
C LEU A 63 -1.98 -7.57 0.35
N TYR A 64 -0.69 -7.54 0.11
CA TYR A 64 0.10 -6.31 0.26
C TYR A 64 1.05 -6.11 -0.92
N GLY A 65 1.22 -4.88 -1.28
CA GLY A 65 2.12 -4.43 -2.32
C GLY A 65 1.94 -2.94 -2.53
N PHE A 66 2.02 -2.48 -3.75
CA PHE A 66 1.99 -1.06 -4.06
C PHE A 66 1.10 -0.73 -5.26
N VAL A 67 0.83 0.55 -5.42
CA VAL A 67 0.13 1.11 -6.59
C VAL A 67 1.20 1.52 -7.62
N PRO A 68 1.23 0.91 -8.83
CA PRO A 68 2.15 1.32 -9.89
C PRO A 68 2.01 2.79 -10.26
N GLN A 69 3.11 3.39 -10.76
CA GLN A 69 3.14 4.79 -11.19
C GLN A 69 2.72 5.79 -10.10
N THR A 70 3.07 5.48 -8.84
CA THR A 70 2.97 6.38 -7.70
C THR A 70 4.33 6.54 -7.05
N TYR A 71 4.52 7.61 -6.29
CA TYR A 71 5.74 7.90 -5.53
C TYR A 71 5.40 8.70 -4.28
N CYS A 72 5.91 8.27 -3.13
CA CYS A 72 5.77 8.99 -1.88
C CYS A 72 6.93 9.98 -1.75
N GLY A 73 6.75 11.15 -2.33
CA GLY A 73 7.74 12.21 -2.40
C GLY A 73 7.41 13.42 -1.53
N GLU A 74 7.71 14.62 -2.04
CA GLU A 74 7.55 15.86 -1.30
C GLU A 74 6.08 16.26 -1.11
N GLN A 75 5.23 16.04 -2.13
CA GLN A 75 3.82 16.43 -2.04
C GLN A 75 3.06 15.51 -1.08
N THR A 76 3.36 14.20 -1.10
CA THR A 76 2.79 13.24 -0.15
C THR A 76 3.23 13.54 1.28
N ALA A 77 4.49 13.90 1.50
CA ALA A 77 4.97 14.34 2.82
C ALA A 77 4.24 15.59 3.33
N ARG A 78 4.06 16.58 2.45
CA ARG A 78 3.32 17.81 2.77
C ARG A 78 1.87 17.51 3.13
N LEU A 79 1.19 16.70 2.33
CA LEU A 79 -0.19 16.27 2.61
C LEU A 79 -0.28 15.54 3.97
N ALA A 80 0.68 14.65 4.25
CA ALA A 80 0.73 13.94 5.52
C ALA A 80 0.91 14.90 6.71
N ALA A 81 1.79 15.89 6.59
CA ALA A 81 1.99 16.91 7.63
C ALA A 81 0.72 17.76 7.85
N GLU A 82 0.10 18.23 6.77
CA GLU A 82 -1.12 19.05 6.83
C GLU A 82 -2.29 18.31 7.48
N ARG A 83 -2.49 17.04 7.10
CA ARG A 83 -3.61 16.22 7.58
C ARG A 83 -3.41 15.67 9.00
N SER A 84 -2.18 15.43 9.41
CA SER A 84 -1.86 14.92 10.75
C SER A 84 -1.59 16.01 11.78
N GLY A 85 -1.20 17.20 11.35
CA GLY A 85 -0.71 18.26 12.21
C GLY A 85 0.65 17.91 12.87
N GLN A 86 1.34 16.88 12.37
CA GLN A 86 2.64 16.44 12.88
C GLN A 86 3.77 16.90 11.96
N ILE A 87 4.99 16.90 12.50
CA ILE A 87 6.19 17.14 11.69
C ILE A 87 6.45 15.89 10.87
N VAL A 88 6.50 16.06 9.55
CA VAL A 88 6.86 15.01 8.59
C VAL A 88 8.09 15.50 7.85
N GLU A 89 9.17 14.72 7.91
CA GLU A 89 10.45 15.13 7.34
C GLU A 89 10.46 15.02 5.82
N ARG A 90 9.94 13.89 5.32
CA ARG A 90 9.86 13.57 3.88
C ARG A 90 8.90 12.40 3.65
N GLY A 91 8.60 12.10 2.38
CA GLY A 91 8.05 10.80 1.99
C GLY A 91 9.13 9.71 2.07
N ASP A 92 8.73 8.45 2.11
CA ASP A 92 9.66 7.31 2.22
C ASP A 92 10.44 7.02 0.93
N GLY A 93 10.07 7.68 -0.18
CA GLY A 93 10.73 7.50 -1.49
C GLY A 93 10.39 6.20 -2.20
N ASP A 94 9.27 5.59 -1.83
CA ASP A 94 8.77 4.34 -2.37
C ASP A 94 7.45 4.53 -3.15
N PRO A 95 7.03 3.56 -3.97
CA PRO A 95 5.67 3.56 -4.49
C PRO A 95 4.66 3.46 -3.35
N LEU A 96 3.47 4.05 -3.54
CA LEU A 96 2.44 4.09 -2.52
C LEU A 96 1.93 2.69 -2.16
N ASP A 97 2.04 2.33 -0.91
CA ASP A 97 1.64 1.04 -0.36
C ASP A 97 0.12 0.82 -0.37
N ILE A 98 -0.29 -0.42 -0.64
CA ILE A 98 -1.68 -0.83 -0.65
C ILE A 98 -1.89 -2.19 0.02
N CYS A 99 -2.92 -2.26 0.88
CA CYS A 99 -3.48 -3.50 1.40
C CYS A 99 -4.82 -3.80 0.72
N VAL A 100 -4.95 -4.98 0.14
CA VAL A 100 -6.17 -5.37 -0.55
C VAL A 100 -6.85 -6.51 0.18
N LEU A 101 -8.08 -6.23 0.64
CA LEU A 101 -8.94 -7.19 1.32
C LEU A 101 -9.67 -8.07 0.30
N THR A 102 -9.70 -9.36 0.57
CA THR A 102 -10.45 -10.36 -0.18
C THR A 102 -10.82 -11.52 0.73
N GLU A 103 -11.93 -12.18 0.43
CA GLU A 103 -12.33 -13.43 1.08
C GLU A 103 -11.58 -14.66 0.52
N ARG A 104 -10.85 -14.48 -0.59
CA ARG A 104 -10.22 -15.58 -1.31
C ARG A 104 -8.80 -15.82 -0.84
N ASP A 105 -8.44 -17.09 -0.77
CA ASP A 105 -7.07 -17.52 -0.48
C ASP A 105 -6.21 -17.36 -1.74
N ILE A 106 -5.57 -16.20 -1.86
CA ILE A 106 -4.57 -15.92 -2.89
C ILE A 106 -3.20 -16.23 -2.29
N THR A 107 -2.51 -17.21 -2.86
CA THR A 107 -1.27 -17.77 -2.31
C THR A 107 -0.03 -17.42 -3.13
N HIS A 108 -0.16 -16.53 -4.10
CA HIS A 108 0.94 -16.11 -4.99
C HIS A 108 1.04 -14.60 -5.03
N GLY A 109 2.23 -14.07 -4.79
CA GLY A 109 2.65 -12.72 -5.13
C GLY A 109 3.05 -12.59 -6.60
N ASP A 110 3.72 -11.48 -6.96
CA ASP A 110 4.12 -11.13 -8.34
C ASP A 110 2.93 -11.10 -9.31
N ILE A 111 1.79 -10.63 -8.83
CA ILE A 111 0.54 -10.52 -9.58
C ILE A 111 -0.02 -9.10 -9.56
N THR A 112 -0.81 -8.79 -10.58
CA THR A 112 -1.61 -7.56 -10.60
C THR A 112 -3.08 -7.86 -10.38
N LEU A 113 -3.76 -6.93 -9.73
CA LEU A 113 -5.20 -6.97 -9.55
C LEU A 113 -5.80 -5.57 -9.59
N GLN A 114 -7.12 -5.48 -9.71
CA GLN A 114 -7.85 -4.23 -9.62
C GLN A 114 -8.39 -4.06 -8.20
N ALA A 115 -8.02 -2.96 -7.55
CA ALA A 115 -8.42 -2.63 -6.19
C ALA A 115 -9.28 -1.37 -6.14
N ILE A 116 -10.24 -1.35 -5.23
CA ILE A 116 -11.11 -0.20 -4.97
C ILE A 116 -10.72 0.36 -3.59
N PRO A 117 -10.09 1.54 -3.52
CA PRO A 117 -9.73 2.19 -2.25
C PRO A 117 -10.98 2.51 -1.42
N ILE A 118 -10.93 2.18 -0.13
CA ILE A 118 -12.01 2.45 0.84
C ILE A 118 -11.55 3.30 2.02
N GLY A 119 -10.27 3.61 2.11
CA GLY A 119 -9.65 4.43 3.16
C GLY A 119 -8.18 4.14 3.29
N GLY A 120 -7.58 4.51 4.41
CA GLY A 120 -6.17 4.26 4.67
C GLY A 120 -5.74 4.56 6.09
N PHE A 121 -4.48 4.23 6.36
CA PHE A 121 -3.76 4.53 7.58
C PHE A 121 -2.61 5.48 7.27
N ARG A 122 -2.61 6.65 7.87
CA ARG A 122 -1.45 7.54 7.87
C ARG A 122 -0.50 7.12 8.95
N LEU A 123 0.56 6.48 8.55
CA LEU A 123 1.65 6.09 9.43
C LEU A 123 2.82 7.06 9.28
N LEU A 124 3.57 7.20 10.34
CA LEU A 124 4.88 7.83 10.31
C LEU A 124 5.90 6.78 10.76
N ASP A 125 6.82 6.44 9.89
CA ASP A 125 7.95 5.57 10.20
C ASP A 125 9.19 6.42 10.40
N ARG A 126 9.62 6.59 11.65
CA ARG A 126 10.77 7.44 12.02
C ARG A 126 10.66 8.89 11.50
N GLY A 127 9.44 9.41 11.40
CA GLY A 127 9.19 10.78 10.90
C GLY A 127 8.97 10.88 9.39
N GLU A 128 9.10 9.80 8.64
CA GLU A 128 8.77 9.74 7.22
C GLU A 128 7.29 9.39 7.00
N ALA A 129 6.65 10.01 6.01
CA ALA A 129 5.28 9.67 5.63
C ALA A 129 5.23 8.28 5.01
N ASP A 130 4.40 7.42 5.57
CA ASP A 130 4.26 6.02 5.18
C ASP A 130 2.76 5.64 5.17
N ASP A 131 1.99 6.26 4.27
CA ASP A 131 0.56 5.99 4.12
C ASP A 131 0.31 4.57 3.57
N LYS A 132 -0.68 3.88 4.15
CA LYS A 132 -1.13 2.56 3.70
C LYS A 132 -2.56 2.65 3.20
N ILE A 133 -2.75 2.57 1.90
CA ILE A 133 -4.10 2.51 1.31
C ILE A 133 -4.75 1.19 1.66
N ILE A 134 -5.97 1.24 2.15
CA ILE A 134 -6.82 0.07 2.38
C ILE A 134 -7.85 0.00 1.26
N ALA A 135 -7.88 -1.12 0.58
CA ALA A 135 -8.73 -1.35 -0.58
C ALA A 135 -9.40 -2.71 -0.51
N VAL A 136 -10.43 -2.91 -1.34
CA VAL A 136 -11.06 -4.20 -1.56
C VAL A 136 -10.76 -4.71 -2.96
N LEU A 137 -10.62 -6.02 -3.14
CA LEU A 137 -10.46 -6.63 -4.45
C LEU A 137 -11.74 -6.38 -5.28
N LYS A 138 -11.59 -5.85 -6.48
CA LYS A 138 -12.72 -5.63 -7.38
C LYS A 138 -13.44 -6.95 -7.68
N GLY A 139 -14.75 -6.98 -7.39
CA GLY A 139 -15.58 -8.16 -7.61
C GLY A 139 -15.55 -9.19 -6.48
N ASP A 140 -14.88 -8.90 -5.36
CA ASP A 140 -14.96 -9.72 -4.15
C ASP A 140 -16.40 -9.71 -3.62
N ALA A 141 -16.95 -10.90 -3.36
CA ALA A 141 -18.36 -11.03 -2.99
C ALA A 141 -18.61 -10.58 -1.53
N MET A 142 -17.62 -10.76 -0.65
CA MET A 142 -17.74 -10.43 0.77
C MET A 142 -17.29 -8.98 1.05
N PHE A 143 -16.09 -8.62 0.61
CA PHE A 143 -15.54 -7.30 0.90
C PHE A 143 -15.99 -6.21 -0.09
N GLY A 144 -16.42 -6.57 -1.30
CA GLY A 144 -16.85 -5.61 -2.33
C GLY A 144 -18.08 -4.78 -1.99
N GLN A 145 -18.81 -5.13 -0.92
CA GLN A 145 -19.94 -4.34 -0.41
C GLN A 145 -19.51 -3.10 0.39
N TYR A 146 -18.29 -3.10 0.94
CA TYR A 146 -17.79 -2.00 1.75
C TYR A 146 -17.24 -0.88 0.87
N GLN A 147 -17.67 0.33 1.14
CA GLN A 147 -17.27 1.53 0.41
C GLN A 147 -16.41 2.50 1.23
N GLU A 148 -16.48 2.37 2.54
CA GLU A 148 -15.69 3.14 3.49
C GLU A 148 -14.95 2.20 4.45
N LEU A 149 -13.76 2.61 4.87
CA LEU A 149 -12.99 1.87 5.88
C LEU A 149 -13.79 1.71 7.19
N ALA A 150 -14.59 2.73 7.52
CA ALA A 150 -15.45 2.73 8.70
C ALA A 150 -16.59 1.71 8.65
N ASP A 151 -16.96 1.24 7.45
CA ASP A 151 -18.00 0.23 7.28
C ASP A 151 -17.51 -1.20 7.57
N LEU A 152 -16.18 -1.39 7.61
CA LEU A 152 -15.60 -2.70 7.91
C LEU A 152 -15.89 -3.12 9.35
N PRO A 153 -16.03 -4.44 9.60
CA PRO A 153 -16.06 -4.94 10.96
C PRO A 153 -14.87 -4.41 11.78
N PRO A 154 -15.08 -3.86 12.97
CA PRO A 154 -14.00 -3.25 13.77
C PRO A 154 -12.82 -4.19 14.04
N ALA A 155 -13.07 -5.51 14.06
CA ALA A 155 -12.02 -6.52 14.24
C ALA A 155 -11.03 -6.55 13.05
N VAL A 156 -11.50 -6.32 11.83
CA VAL A 156 -10.65 -6.25 10.62
C VAL A 156 -9.71 -5.06 10.71
N VAL A 157 -10.26 -3.87 11.00
CA VAL A 157 -9.48 -2.63 11.15
C VAL A 157 -8.47 -2.75 12.29
N LYS A 158 -8.86 -3.33 13.44
CA LYS A 158 -7.96 -3.56 14.57
C LYS A 158 -6.81 -4.51 14.21
N ARG A 159 -7.07 -5.57 13.43
CA ARG A 159 -6.05 -6.53 12.99
C ARG A 159 -5.04 -5.89 12.05
N LEU A 160 -5.49 -5.11 11.07
CA LEU A 160 -4.63 -4.34 10.16
C LEU A 160 -3.76 -3.34 10.95
N ARG A 161 -4.41 -2.55 11.82
CA ARG A 161 -3.71 -1.59 12.68
C ARG A 161 -2.66 -2.25 13.56
N HIS A 162 -3.00 -3.36 14.21
CA HIS A 162 -2.07 -4.10 15.06
C HIS A 162 -0.84 -4.54 14.26
N TYR A 163 -1.04 -5.13 13.08
CA TYR A 163 0.05 -5.55 12.22
C TYR A 163 1.02 -4.39 11.94
N PHE A 164 0.51 -3.29 11.40
CA PHE A 164 1.37 -2.16 11.02
C PHE A 164 2.08 -1.48 12.18
N LEU A 165 1.52 -1.52 13.38
CA LEU A 165 2.16 -0.92 14.55
C LEU A 165 3.17 -1.84 15.24
N THR A 166 3.16 -3.14 14.96
CA THR A 166 3.95 -4.12 15.72
C THR A 166 4.89 -4.97 14.89
N TYR A 167 4.79 -4.98 13.56
CA TYR A 167 5.56 -5.92 12.74
C TYR A 167 7.07 -5.64 12.72
N LYS A 168 7.51 -4.45 13.15
CA LYS A 168 8.93 -4.07 13.23
C LYS A 168 9.50 -4.14 14.65
N ASN A 169 8.65 -4.23 15.69
CA ASN A 169 9.08 -4.05 17.08
C ASN A 169 8.47 -5.08 18.03
N LEU A 170 9.21 -5.42 19.08
CA LEU A 170 8.67 -6.06 20.28
C LEU A 170 7.99 -5.01 21.19
N PRO A 171 7.07 -5.45 22.09
CA PRO A 171 6.33 -4.51 22.96
C PRO A 171 7.19 -3.68 23.91
N ASP A 172 8.39 -4.13 24.24
CA ASP A 172 9.37 -3.48 25.12
C ASP A 172 10.40 -2.61 24.37
N GLU A 173 10.32 -2.56 23.06
CA GLU A 173 11.15 -1.72 22.21
C GLU A 173 10.46 -0.38 21.90
N PRO A 174 11.24 0.70 21.66
CA PRO A 174 10.67 1.96 21.20
C PRO A 174 9.89 1.78 19.91
N ALA A 175 8.66 2.33 19.86
CA ALA A 175 7.86 2.28 18.66
C ALA A 175 8.53 3.10 17.53
N LEU A 176 8.86 2.43 16.43
CA LEU A 176 9.40 3.07 15.23
C LEU A 176 8.30 3.66 14.36
N ILE A 177 7.10 3.05 14.40
CA ILE A 177 5.96 3.44 13.61
C ILE A 177 4.88 4.01 14.52
N THR A 178 4.33 5.15 14.14
CA THR A 178 3.18 5.75 14.79
C THR A 178 2.01 5.87 13.83
N LEU A 179 0.79 5.65 14.34
CA LEU A 179 -0.43 5.89 13.57
C LEU A 179 -0.91 7.31 13.86
N ALA A 180 -0.78 8.19 12.88
CA ALA A 180 -1.22 9.56 12.98
C ALA A 180 -2.73 9.68 12.75
N THR A 181 -3.29 9.03 11.73
CA THR A 181 -4.71 9.13 11.37
C THR A 181 -5.19 7.87 10.67
N ILE A 182 -6.47 7.53 10.86
CA ILE A 182 -7.23 6.59 10.03
C ILE A 182 -8.20 7.45 9.23
N TYR A 183 -8.22 7.30 7.91
CA TYR A 183 -9.02 8.13 7.02
C TYR A 183 -9.89 7.31 6.07
N GLY A 184 -10.94 7.95 5.55
CA GLY A 184 -11.92 7.35 4.65
C GLY A 184 -11.49 7.38 3.19
N ARG A 185 -12.41 6.95 2.33
CA ARG A 185 -12.20 6.78 0.89
C ARG A 185 -11.76 8.05 0.16
N ASP A 186 -12.38 9.17 0.46
CA ASP A 186 -12.09 10.42 -0.28
C ASP A 186 -10.66 10.91 -0.02
N GLU A 187 -10.19 10.79 1.23
CA GLU A 187 -8.79 11.09 1.55
C GLU A 187 -7.82 10.06 0.95
N ALA A 188 -8.21 8.77 0.89
CA ALA A 188 -7.40 7.75 0.20
C ALA A 188 -7.19 8.09 -1.29
N ARG A 189 -8.22 8.61 -1.96
CA ARG A 189 -8.12 9.07 -3.35
C ARG A 189 -7.22 10.30 -3.48
N GLU A 190 -7.30 11.24 -2.52
CA GLU A 190 -6.41 12.40 -2.48
C GLU A 190 -4.95 11.97 -2.31
N VAL A 191 -4.66 11.01 -1.42
CA VAL A 191 -3.31 10.45 -1.23
C VAL A 191 -2.80 9.79 -2.52
N ILE A 192 -3.63 8.96 -3.17
CA ILE A 192 -3.28 8.32 -4.44
C ILE A 192 -2.99 9.37 -5.51
N GLN A 193 -3.86 10.38 -5.66
CA GLN A 193 -3.66 11.45 -6.65
C GLN A 193 -2.36 12.23 -6.38
N THR A 194 -2.08 12.51 -5.11
CA THR A 194 -0.85 13.21 -4.70
C THR A 194 0.39 12.38 -5.01
N ALA A 195 0.36 11.07 -4.76
CA ALA A 195 1.45 10.16 -5.09
C ALA A 195 1.65 9.99 -6.61
N MET A 196 0.57 10.06 -7.41
CA MET A 196 0.65 10.13 -8.88
C MET A 196 1.35 11.43 -9.35
N ASN A 197 1.03 12.55 -8.70
CA ASN A 197 1.67 13.84 -9.02
C ASN A 197 3.16 13.84 -8.67
N ASP A 198 3.53 13.29 -7.51
CA ASP A 198 4.94 13.10 -7.14
C ASP A 198 5.67 12.20 -8.16
N TYR A 199 5.03 11.10 -8.60
CA TYR A 199 5.60 10.20 -9.61
C TYR A 199 5.82 10.91 -10.95
N ALA A 200 4.87 11.73 -11.40
CA ALA A 200 5.01 12.51 -12.64
C ALA A 200 6.18 13.52 -12.61
N MET A 201 6.69 13.84 -11.42
CA MET A 201 7.88 14.69 -11.27
C MET A 201 9.20 13.91 -11.32
N LEU A 202 9.17 12.57 -11.21
CA LEU A 202 10.35 11.72 -11.34
C LEU A 202 10.71 11.44 -12.79
N THR A 203 9.74 11.53 -13.69
CA THR A 203 9.86 11.20 -15.13
C THR A 203 9.83 12.45 -15.98
#